data_9474a22d26738e742e83d4781e5d5330
#
_entry.id   9474a22d26738e742e83d4781e5d5330
#
_cell.length_a   1.000
_cell.length_b   1.000
_cell.length_c   1.000
_cell.angle_alpha   90.00
_cell.angle_beta   90.00
_cell.angle_gamma   90.00
#
_symmetry.space_group_name_H-M   'P 1'
#
loop_
_entity.id
_entity.type
_entity.pdbx_description
1 polymer ?
#
loop_
_entity_poly.entity_id
_entity_poly.type
_entity_poly.pdbx_seq_one_letter_code
_entity_poly.pdbx_strand_id
1 'polypeptide(L)'
;GVCKAYTTRVGEGPFPTELEGATADYIRERGHEYGTVTGRPRRVGWLDAVVLNHTRRVSGIDYLALMLFDVLSGLDTVKICVAYELDGKRIETMPPTIPQFQRCKPVYIELPGWKEDISGIKSFGALPQAAQDYVRKIEELTKIKVAVLSVGPDRLQTVRLCDIF
;
A
#
# COMPACT_ATOMS: atom_id res chain seq x y z
N GLY A 1 -11.42 4.41 6.14
CA GLY A 1 -10.14 3.86 6.60
C GLY A 1 -8.96 4.67 6.11
N VAL A 2 -7.83 4.56 6.82
CA VAL A 2 -6.57 5.19 6.41
C VAL A 2 -5.53 4.08 6.18
N CYS A 3 -4.87 4.08 5.02
CA CYS A 3 -3.77 3.19 4.74
C CYS A 3 -2.66 3.91 3.95
N LYS A 4 -1.46 3.36 3.98
CA LYS A 4 -0.36 3.81 3.12
C LYS A 4 -0.47 3.17 1.74
N ALA A 5 0.19 3.74 0.75
CA ALA A 5 0.31 3.15 -0.58
C ALA A 5 1.20 1.88 -0.62
N TYR A 6 1.80 1.54 0.50
CA TYR A 6 2.61 0.35 0.76
C TYR A 6 2.34 -0.15 2.19
N THR A 7 2.86 -1.30 2.56
CA THR A 7 2.65 -1.87 3.90
C THR A 7 3.85 -1.61 4.81
N THR A 8 3.61 -1.33 6.08
CA THR A 8 4.66 -1.24 7.10
C THR A 8 4.30 -2.07 8.32
N ARG A 9 5.31 -2.61 8.99
CA ARG A 9 5.16 -3.32 10.24
C ARG A 9 6.24 -2.92 11.26
N VAL A 10 5.82 -2.79 12.49
CA VAL A 10 6.72 -2.63 13.65
C VAL A 10 6.74 -3.93 14.42
N GLY A 11 7.92 -4.35 14.86
CA GLY A 11 8.10 -5.57 15.66
C GLY A 11 8.01 -6.88 14.86
N GLU A 12 8.01 -7.96 15.63
CA GLU A 12 8.01 -9.32 15.10
C GLU A 12 6.66 -9.76 14.54
N GLY A 13 6.64 -10.89 13.87
CA GLY A 13 5.46 -11.55 13.35
C GLY A 13 5.40 -11.61 11.83
N PRO A 14 4.39 -12.30 11.26
CA PRO A 14 4.31 -12.57 9.84
C PRO A 14 4.11 -11.28 9.03
N PHE A 15 4.82 -11.20 7.92
CA PHE A 15 4.72 -10.10 6.97
C PHE A 15 4.94 -10.62 5.54
N PRO A 16 3.94 -11.29 4.94
CA PRO A 16 4.12 -11.97 3.66
C PRO A 16 4.64 -11.07 2.54
N THR A 17 4.27 -9.79 2.52
CA THR A 17 4.67 -8.84 1.48
C THR A 17 5.95 -8.08 1.81
N GLU A 18 6.68 -8.47 2.85
CA GLU A 18 7.92 -7.81 3.26
C GLU A 18 8.94 -7.76 2.12
N LEU A 19 9.62 -6.64 2.03
CA LEU A 19 10.68 -6.36 1.06
C LEU A 19 12.03 -6.32 1.75
N GLU A 20 13.04 -6.75 1.02
CA GLU A 20 14.45 -6.64 1.39
C GLU A 20 15.24 -5.95 0.28
N GLY A 21 16.45 -5.49 0.59
CA GLY A 21 17.36 -4.87 -0.37
C GLY A 21 16.93 -3.47 -0.83
N ALA A 22 17.43 -3.08 -1.99
CA ALA A 22 17.38 -1.69 -2.46
C ALA A 22 15.97 -1.08 -2.53
N THR A 23 14.95 -1.85 -2.91
CA THR A 23 13.56 -1.36 -2.96
C THR A 23 13.02 -1.09 -1.55
N ALA A 24 13.33 -1.96 -0.59
CA ALA A 24 12.94 -1.75 0.80
C ALA A 24 13.60 -0.50 1.38
N ASP A 25 14.89 -0.33 1.13
CA ASP A 25 15.66 0.82 1.59
C ASP A 25 15.11 2.11 0.95
N TYR A 26 14.82 2.09 -0.35
CA TYR A 26 14.23 3.21 -1.06
C TYR A 26 12.90 3.67 -0.43
N ILE A 27 11.97 2.73 -0.20
CA ILE A 27 10.66 3.03 0.41
C ILE A 27 10.85 3.54 1.85
N ARG A 28 11.76 2.92 2.60
CA ARG A 28 12.04 3.29 3.99
C ARG A 28 12.58 4.71 4.11
N GLU A 29 13.56 5.06 3.27
CA GLU A 29 14.17 6.40 3.26
C GLU A 29 13.15 7.48 2.85
N ARG A 30 12.46 7.28 1.72
CA ARG A 30 11.48 8.25 1.24
C ARG A 30 10.25 8.39 2.13
N GLY A 31 9.81 7.30 2.72
CA GLY A 31 8.67 7.27 3.65
C GLY A 31 9.03 7.64 5.09
N HIS A 32 10.29 7.92 5.38
CA HIS A 32 10.80 8.13 6.75
C HIS A 32 10.33 7.04 7.71
N GLU A 33 10.41 5.78 7.26
CA GLU A 33 9.91 4.62 7.99
C GLU A 33 10.87 4.17 9.10
N TYR A 34 10.99 5.03 10.09
CA TYR A 34 11.78 4.84 11.30
C TYR A 34 10.94 5.10 12.54
N GLY A 35 11.31 4.44 13.64
CA GLY A 35 10.67 4.68 14.93
C GLY A 35 11.02 6.07 15.45
N THR A 36 10.02 6.87 15.79
CA THR A 36 10.20 8.27 16.23
C THR A 36 11.13 8.39 17.44
N VAL A 37 11.04 7.44 18.37
CA VAL A 37 11.85 7.49 19.63
C VAL A 37 13.16 6.71 19.48
N THR A 38 13.11 5.54 18.84
CA THR A 38 14.25 4.61 18.81
C THR A 38 15.10 4.72 17.56
N GLY A 39 14.63 5.41 16.52
CA GLY A 39 15.29 5.43 15.20
C GLY A 39 15.33 4.07 14.48
N ARG A 40 14.72 3.02 15.05
CA ARG A 40 14.78 1.70 14.45
C ARG A 40 14.04 1.69 13.10
N PRO A 41 14.63 1.06 12.06
CA PRO A 41 13.96 0.92 10.77
C PRO A 41 12.71 0.08 10.92
N ARG A 42 11.61 0.54 10.32
CA ARG A 42 10.39 -0.26 10.17
C ARG A 42 10.55 -1.25 9.03
N ARG A 43 9.94 -2.39 9.17
CA ARG A 43 9.77 -3.35 8.07
C ARG A 43 8.81 -2.75 7.06
N VAL A 44 9.14 -2.84 5.78
CA VAL A 44 8.33 -2.30 4.68
C VAL A 44 8.01 -3.40 3.68
N GLY A 45 6.91 -3.28 2.97
CA GLY A 45 6.46 -4.27 1.99
C GLY A 45 5.50 -3.69 0.97
N TRP A 46 5.22 -4.45 -0.09
CA TRP A 46 4.20 -4.06 -1.06
C TRP A 46 2.81 -4.01 -0.45
N LEU A 47 1.93 -3.21 -1.07
CA LEU A 47 0.52 -3.12 -0.65
C LEU A 47 -0.12 -4.51 -0.66
N ASP A 48 -0.83 -4.83 0.41
CA ASP A 48 -1.51 -6.12 0.60
C ASP A 48 -3.03 -5.95 0.48
N ALA A 49 -3.58 -6.28 -0.70
CA ALA A 49 -5.01 -6.20 -0.93
C ALA A 49 -5.80 -7.29 -0.18
N VAL A 50 -5.16 -8.41 0.18
CA VAL A 50 -5.80 -9.46 0.99
C VAL A 50 -6.09 -8.94 2.39
N VAL A 51 -5.10 -8.26 3.01
CA VAL A 51 -5.26 -7.61 4.32
C VAL A 51 -6.29 -6.49 4.24
N LEU A 52 -6.26 -5.64 3.21
CA LEU A 52 -7.24 -4.56 3.05
C LEU A 52 -8.66 -5.11 2.91
N ASN A 53 -8.87 -6.17 2.14
CA ASN A 53 -10.17 -6.83 2.00
C ASN A 53 -10.66 -7.43 3.33
N HIS A 54 -9.76 -8.02 4.10
CA HIS A 54 -10.09 -8.50 5.44
C HIS A 54 -10.54 -7.34 6.33
N THR A 55 -9.72 -6.27 6.39
CA THR A 55 -9.99 -5.09 7.20
C THR A 55 -11.29 -4.41 6.81
N ARG A 56 -11.59 -4.29 5.49
CA ARG A 56 -12.87 -3.77 5.01
C ARG A 56 -14.06 -4.50 5.61
N ARG A 57 -14.01 -5.83 5.60
CA ARG A 57 -15.12 -6.67 6.09
C ARG A 57 -15.32 -6.56 7.60
N VAL A 58 -14.22 -6.54 8.37
CA VAL A 58 -14.31 -6.55 9.84
C VAL A 58 -14.52 -5.16 10.42
N SER A 59 -14.14 -4.11 9.71
CA SER A 59 -14.22 -2.72 10.18
C SER A 59 -15.27 -1.88 9.46
N GLY A 60 -16.00 -2.43 8.47
CA GLY A 60 -17.04 -1.71 7.73
C GLY A 60 -16.51 -0.48 6.99
N ILE A 61 -15.37 -0.61 6.29
CA ILE A 61 -14.72 0.51 5.60
C ILE A 61 -15.39 0.73 4.25
N ASP A 62 -15.92 1.94 4.02
CA ASP A 62 -16.52 2.37 2.75
C ASP A 62 -15.55 3.16 1.89
N TYR A 63 -14.68 3.97 2.51
CA TYR A 63 -13.72 4.85 1.83
C TYR A 63 -12.31 4.71 2.40
N LEU A 64 -11.31 4.93 1.54
CA LEU A 64 -9.89 4.98 1.91
C LEU A 64 -9.33 6.39 1.76
N ALA A 65 -8.55 6.82 2.75
CA ALA A 65 -7.51 7.82 2.58
C ALA A 65 -6.19 7.07 2.33
N LEU A 66 -5.67 7.17 1.11
CA LEU A 66 -4.43 6.54 0.69
C LEU A 66 -3.28 7.52 0.91
N MET A 67 -2.41 7.21 1.85
CA MET A 67 -1.36 8.10 2.32
C MET A 67 0.02 7.70 1.77
N LEU A 68 0.96 8.65 1.77
CA LEU A 68 2.36 8.42 1.37
C LEU A 68 2.49 7.87 -0.06
N PHE A 69 1.63 8.35 -0.95
CA PHE A 69 1.59 7.90 -2.32
C PHE A 69 2.82 8.36 -3.12
N ASP A 70 3.33 9.54 -2.81
CA ASP A 70 4.55 10.14 -3.32
C ASP A 70 5.80 9.28 -3.07
N VAL A 71 5.79 8.47 -2.04
CA VAL A 71 6.92 7.58 -1.68
C VAL A 71 7.22 6.57 -2.79
N LEU A 72 6.22 6.16 -3.56
CA LEU A 72 6.38 5.21 -4.67
C LEU A 72 6.87 5.86 -5.97
N SER A 73 6.91 7.20 -6.08
CA SER A 73 7.49 7.90 -7.24
C SER A 73 8.96 7.55 -7.39
N GLY A 74 9.40 7.34 -8.63
CA GLY A 74 10.79 6.95 -8.94
C GLY A 74 11.00 5.44 -9.13
N LEU A 75 10.04 4.60 -8.74
CA LEU A 75 10.08 3.17 -9.00
C LEU A 75 9.70 2.86 -10.45
N ASP A 76 10.37 1.87 -11.06
CA ASP A 76 10.02 1.37 -12.41
C ASP A 76 8.76 0.51 -12.39
N THR A 77 8.58 -0.23 -11.32
CA THR A 77 7.48 -1.19 -11.14
C THR A 77 6.97 -1.10 -9.71
N VAL A 78 5.68 -1.16 -9.56
CA VAL A 78 4.99 -1.30 -8.26
C VAL A 78 4.17 -2.58 -8.25
N LYS A 79 4.02 -3.20 -7.07
CA LYS A 79 3.30 -4.47 -6.94
C LYS A 79 2.19 -4.37 -5.91
N ILE A 80 1.13 -5.15 -6.14
CA ILE A 80 0.05 -5.35 -5.19
C ILE A 80 -0.11 -6.85 -4.95
N CYS A 81 -0.11 -7.26 -3.68
CA CYS A 81 -0.41 -8.62 -3.31
C CYS A 81 -1.92 -8.85 -3.41
N VAL A 82 -2.32 -9.81 -4.25
CA VAL A 82 -3.73 -10.11 -4.56
C VAL A 82 -4.21 -11.43 -3.97
N ALA A 83 -3.28 -12.29 -3.56
CA ALA A 83 -3.56 -13.59 -2.97
C ALA A 83 -2.32 -14.08 -2.19
N TYR A 84 -2.48 -15.15 -1.44
CA TYR A 84 -1.35 -15.92 -0.91
C TYR A 84 -1.34 -17.33 -1.46
N GLU A 85 -0.16 -17.91 -1.56
CA GLU A 85 0.03 -19.34 -1.65
C GLU A 85 0.28 -19.89 -0.24
N LEU A 86 -0.56 -20.79 0.21
CA LEU A 86 -0.44 -21.47 1.50
C LEU A 86 -0.48 -22.98 1.27
N ASP A 87 0.62 -23.66 1.58
CA ASP A 87 0.75 -25.12 1.45
C ASP A 87 0.34 -25.63 0.04
N GLY A 88 0.80 -24.92 -1.01
CA GLY A 88 0.52 -25.21 -2.42
C GLY A 88 -0.87 -24.81 -2.93
N LYS A 89 -1.68 -24.15 -2.11
CA LYS A 89 -3.01 -23.66 -2.50
C LYS A 89 -3.05 -22.14 -2.53
N ARG A 90 -3.63 -21.58 -3.58
CA ARG A 90 -3.93 -20.15 -3.67
C ARG A 90 -5.14 -19.83 -2.79
N ILE A 91 -4.98 -18.84 -1.93
CA ILE A 91 -6.05 -18.30 -1.09
C ILE A 91 -6.14 -16.77 -1.26
N GLU A 92 -7.34 -16.23 -1.24
CA GLU A 92 -7.62 -14.78 -1.40
C GLU A 92 -8.17 -14.16 -0.12
N THR A 93 -8.08 -14.90 0.97
CA THR A 93 -8.50 -14.47 2.31
C THR A 93 -7.36 -14.65 3.30
N MET A 94 -7.35 -13.84 4.34
CA MET A 94 -6.41 -14.02 5.43
C MET A 94 -6.63 -15.38 6.12
N PRO A 95 -5.56 -16.15 6.35
CA PRO A 95 -5.66 -17.39 7.11
C PRO A 95 -6.04 -17.11 8.57
N PRO A 96 -6.75 -18.03 9.23
CA PRO A 96 -7.29 -17.81 10.57
C PRO A 96 -6.25 -17.84 11.68
N THR A 97 -5.05 -18.35 11.42
CA THR A 97 -4.02 -18.51 12.45
C THR A 97 -2.67 -17.88 12.06
N ILE A 98 -1.93 -17.42 13.07
CA ILE A 98 -0.59 -16.85 12.88
C ILE A 98 0.38 -17.87 12.21
N PRO A 99 0.46 -19.14 12.62
CA PRO A 99 1.34 -20.11 11.97
C PRO A 99 1.02 -20.34 10.49
N GLN A 100 -0.24 -20.27 10.09
CA GLN A 100 -0.62 -20.33 8.67
C GLN A 100 -0.18 -19.05 7.95
N PHE A 101 -0.41 -17.89 8.54
CA PHE A 101 -0.02 -16.61 7.96
C PHE A 101 1.51 -16.48 7.78
N GLN A 102 2.29 -17.06 8.68
CA GLN A 102 3.75 -17.13 8.56
C GLN A 102 4.23 -17.95 7.35
N ARG A 103 3.46 -18.95 6.91
CA ARG A 103 3.79 -19.77 5.74
C ARG A 103 3.27 -19.22 4.43
N CYS A 104 2.46 -18.16 4.47
CA CYS A 104 1.93 -17.53 3.27
C CYS A 104 3.04 -16.93 2.41
N LYS A 105 3.02 -17.26 1.13
CA LYS A 105 3.83 -16.59 0.10
C LYS A 105 2.93 -15.64 -0.68
N PRO A 106 3.33 -14.38 -0.88
CA PRO A 106 2.51 -13.42 -1.59
C PRO A 106 2.44 -13.73 -3.09
N VAL A 107 1.26 -13.58 -3.66
CA VAL A 107 1.03 -13.61 -5.11
C VAL A 107 0.77 -12.18 -5.55
N TYR A 108 1.64 -11.67 -6.41
CA TYR A 108 1.59 -10.28 -6.86
C TYR A 108 1.00 -10.12 -8.25
N ILE A 109 0.37 -8.98 -8.47
CA ILE A 109 0.29 -8.34 -9.78
C ILE A 109 1.34 -7.24 -9.84
N GLU A 110 1.91 -7.03 -11.02
CA GLU A 110 2.88 -5.98 -11.29
C GLU A 110 2.23 -4.91 -12.16
N LEU A 111 2.49 -3.65 -11.82
CA LEU A 111 2.02 -2.49 -12.54
C LEU A 111 3.21 -1.59 -12.85
N PRO A 112 3.16 -0.84 -13.96
CA PRO A 112 4.15 0.19 -14.22
C PRO A 112 4.22 1.19 -13.04
N GLY A 113 5.42 1.57 -12.66
CA GLY A 113 5.65 2.67 -11.74
C GLY A 113 5.62 4.02 -12.47
N TRP A 114 5.90 5.09 -11.76
CA TRP A 114 6.01 6.45 -12.31
C TRP A 114 7.26 7.13 -11.77
N LYS A 115 7.87 7.96 -12.61
CA LYS A 115 9.12 8.65 -12.29
C LYS A 115 8.90 10.09 -11.82
N GLU A 116 7.75 10.63 -12.15
CA GLU A 116 7.42 12.04 -11.93
C GLU A 116 7.27 12.33 -10.44
N ASP A 117 7.71 13.52 -10.03
CA ASP A 117 7.35 14.09 -8.74
C ASP A 117 5.87 14.50 -8.78
N ILE A 118 5.08 13.90 -7.91
CA ILE A 118 3.64 14.15 -7.80
C ILE A 118 3.28 15.13 -6.68
N SER A 119 4.25 15.63 -5.93
CA SER A 119 4.02 16.44 -4.72
C SER A 119 3.28 17.76 -4.96
N GLY A 120 3.36 18.28 -6.18
CA GLY A 120 2.65 19.50 -6.60
C GLY A 120 1.24 19.29 -7.18
N ILE A 121 0.81 18.04 -7.37
CA ILE A 121 -0.45 17.71 -8.05
C ILE A 121 -1.65 17.99 -7.17
N LYS A 122 -2.69 18.58 -7.74
CA LYS A 122 -3.92 19.01 -7.03
C LYS A 122 -5.18 18.26 -7.48
N SER A 123 -5.13 17.51 -8.57
CA SER A 123 -6.27 16.76 -9.07
C SER A 123 -5.86 15.37 -9.52
N PHE A 124 -6.76 14.39 -9.39
CA PHE A 124 -6.50 13.01 -9.78
C PHE A 124 -6.12 12.85 -11.26
N GLY A 125 -6.81 13.60 -12.14
CA GLY A 125 -6.54 13.53 -13.58
C GLY A 125 -5.19 14.13 -14.01
N ALA A 126 -4.53 14.90 -13.14
CA ALA A 126 -3.18 15.42 -13.40
C ALA A 126 -2.06 14.45 -12.99
N LEU A 127 -2.38 13.36 -12.29
CA LEU A 127 -1.40 12.33 -11.96
C LEU A 127 -0.90 11.61 -13.23
N PRO A 128 0.34 11.11 -13.24
CA PRO A 128 0.80 10.17 -14.26
C PRO A 128 -0.18 9.02 -14.43
N GLN A 129 -0.36 8.54 -15.66
CA GLN A 129 -1.32 7.46 -15.95
C GLN A 129 -1.07 6.21 -15.09
N ALA A 130 0.20 5.81 -14.94
CA ALA A 130 0.56 4.67 -14.09
C ALA A 130 0.13 4.85 -12.62
N ALA A 131 0.25 6.07 -12.09
CA ALA A 131 -0.19 6.40 -10.74
C ALA A 131 -1.73 6.32 -10.61
N GLN A 132 -2.46 6.82 -11.62
CA GLN A 132 -3.92 6.68 -11.66
C GLN A 132 -4.34 5.21 -11.73
N ASP A 133 -3.65 4.41 -12.54
CA ASP A 133 -3.96 2.99 -12.73
C ASP A 133 -3.68 2.18 -11.45
N TYR A 134 -2.65 2.54 -10.69
CA TYR A 134 -2.39 1.95 -9.37
C TYR A 134 -3.55 2.20 -8.40
N VAL A 135 -4.05 3.44 -8.31
CA VAL A 135 -5.20 3.77 -7.45
C VAL A 135 -6.46 3.02 -7.90
N ARG A 136 -6.76 3.05 -9.21
CA ARG A 136 -7.92 2.31 -9.76
C ARG A 136 -7.82 0.81 -9.49
N LYS A 137 -6.61 0.24 -9.56
CA LYS A 137 -6.40 -1.18 -9.27
C LYS A 137 -6.65 -1.49 -7.79
N ILE A 138 -6.25 -0.63 -6.87
CA ILE A 138 -6.59 -0.77 -5.45
C ILE A 138 -8.12 -0.78 -5.26
N GLU A 139 -8.85 0.16 -5.87
CA GLU A 139 -10.31 0.21 -5.80
C GLU A 139 -10.96 -1.05 -6.39
N GLU A 140 -10.45 -1.52 -7.54
CA GLU A 140 -10.95 -2.74 -8.19
C GLU A 140 -10.78 -3.96 -7.29
N LEU A 141 -9.59 -4.14 -6.69
CA LEU A 141 -9.25 -5.30 -5.86
C LEU A 141 -9.94 -5.29 -4.50
N THR A 142 -10.09 -4.11 -3.91
CA THR A 142 -10.62 -3.99 -2.53
C THR A 142 -12.10 -3.69 -2.47
N LYS A 143 -12.68 -3.22 -3.58
CA LYS A 143 -14.06 -2.68 -3.64
C LYS A 143 -14.29 -1.52 -2.67
N ILE A 144 -13.23 -0.80 -2.32
CA ILE A 144 -13.28 0.41 -1.49
C ILE A 144 -12.89 1.60 -2.37
N LYS A 145 -13.67 2.67 -2.30
CA LYS A 145 -13.34 3.91 -3.01
C LYS A 145 -12.21 4.66 -2.32
N VAL A 146 -11.24 5.12 -3.08
CA VAL A 146 -10.22 6.04 -2.58
C VAL A 146 -10.79 7.45 -2.64
N ALA A 147 -11.07 8.03 -1.48
CA ALA A 147 -11.65 9.37 -1.38
C ALA A 147 -10.58 10.46 -1.26
N VAL A 148 -9.46 10.12 -0.66
CA VAL A 148 -8.36 11.06 -0.40
C VAL A 148 -7.03 10.39 -0.75
N LEU A 149 -6.15 11.15 -1.42
CA LEU A 149 -4.81 10.73 -1.78
C LEU A 149 -3.81 11.76 -1.27
N SER A 150 -2.85 11.34 -0.43
CA SER A 150 -1.74 12.20 0.00
C SER A 150 -0.57 12.04 -0.97
N VAL A 151 -0.14 13.14 -1.56
CA VAL A 151 0.96 13.21 -2.54
C VAL A 151 2.20 13.91 -1.96
N GLY A 152 2.24 14.07 -0.64
CA GLY A 152 3.37 14.64 0.09
C GLY A 152 3.02 14.87 1.57
N PRO A 153 3.99 15.33 2.38
CA PRO A 153 3.83 15.44 3.83
C PRO A 153 2.99 16.64 4.29
N ASP A 154 2.84 17.67 3.45
CA ASP A 154 2.07 18.86 3.81
C ASP A 154 0.57 18.60 3.64
N ARG A 155 -0.24 19.19 4.55
CA ARG A 155 -1.70 19.07 4.49
C ARG A 155 -2.31 19.57 3.17
N LEU A 156 -1.63 20.50 2.49
CA LEU A 156 -2.02 21.00 1.18
C LEU A 156 -1.66 20.07 0.02
N GLN A 157 -0.83 19.05 0.28
CA GLN A 157 -0.46 17.99 -0.67
C GLN A 157 -1.45 16.82 -0.60
N THR A 158 -2.72 17.17 -0.64
CA THR A 158 -3.83 16.23 -0.57
C THR A 158 -4.75 16.43 -1.77
N VAL A 159 -5.01 15.36 -2.50
CA VAL A 159 -5.94 15.32 -3.62
C VAL A 159 -7.23 14.66 -3.15
N ARG A 160 -8.35 15.36 -3.32
CA ARG A 160 -9.69 14.85 -3.04
C ARG A 160 -10.26 14.19 -4.29
N LEU A 161 -10.69 12.95 -4.21
CA LEU A 161 -11.23 12.20 -5.34
C LEU A 161 -12.75 12.16 -5.33
N CYS A 162 -13.36 12.19 -4.15
CA CYS A 162 -14.81 12.28 -3.98
C CYS A 162 -15.17 12.94 -2.65
N ASP A 163 -16.41 13.38 -2.53
CA ASP A 163 -16.99 13.84 -1.26
C ASP A 163 -17.37 12.63 -0.41
N ILE A 164 -17.09 12.74 0.90
CA ILE A 164 -17.34 11.68 1.87
C ILE A 164 -18.58 12.03 2.74
N PHE A 165 -19.00 13.31 2.71
CA PHE A 165 -20.11 13.87 3.50
C PHE A 165 -21.02 14.64 2.59
#